data_656f5ff9ef0df2f9e414ad9a221f1e24
#
_entry.id   656f5ff9ef0df2f9e414ad9a221f1e24
#
_cell.length_a   1.000
_cell.length_b   1.000
_cell.length_c   1.000
_cell.angle_alpha   90.00
_cell.angle_beta   90.00
_cell.angle_gamma   90.00
#
_symmetry.space_group_name_H-M   'P 1'
#
loop_
_entity.id
_entity.type
_entity.pdbx_description
1 polymer ?
#
loop_
_entity_poly.entity_id
_entity_poly.type
_entity_poly.pdbx_seq_one_letter_code
_entity_poly.pdbx_strand_id
1 'polypeptide(L)'
;MFSLAWKSVRQRPARFLATLLAALLGAGVTMTFNSLHDTAAGAGVDDTSAETLTTAASVVGGYGTLLVFFAIASTLTVNVRQRGEEIALLRSTGATPAQIKRMVVGESVVVATAGMLLAVGPAMLGGRALFGMFQDSGQVGQDVDFAFGPIALSSGFAITLLAAVGAAFLAVRRATRALAGGRAPRGRLRVLGGAAALVLGAGSVAATFSMDATEPALMAAPAYGAILLAVGFAVFSPHLLRLLLGWFARPLARLGGAGAYLAVHNMRQRAAQLAGVLMPLILFTGVAAATLSMQTVENDALAASGLTKSVDDKNLETLNLTVVGIIAAFACLMLINSLYAATSYRTQEFGRQRLAGSTPRQVLATVGFEGLFLTLTGTFFGTLAGLAGTLAFTSVRTDTALPDQVYALWLGVLAVGAAATLLTCLGTTRRTLRTPAVAAVAVAG
;
A
#
# COMPACT_ATOMS: atom_id res chain seq x y z
N MET A 1 15.36 -28.04 -8.63
CA MET A 1 15.18 -26.67 -8.13
C MET A 1 13.78 -26.44 -7.55
N PHE A 2 12.71 -26.84 -8.22
CA PHE A 2 11.34 -26.69 -7.70
C PHE A 2 11.13 -27.48 -6.39
N SER A 3 11.69 -28.70 -6.28
CA SER A 3 11.64 -29.50 -5.04
C SER A 3 12.35 -28.83 -3.85
N LEU A 4 13.43 -28.09 -4.11
CA LEU A 4 14.12 -27.31 -3.08
C LEU A 4 13.29 -26.08 -2.64
N ALA A 5 12.65 -25.40 -3.60
CA ALA A 5 11.75 -24.28 -3.29
C ALA A 5 10.56 -24.74 -2.44
N TRP A 6 9.95 -25.87 -2.78
CA TRP A 6 8.88 -26.47 -1.99
C TRP A 6 9.31 -26.83 -0.56
N LYS A 7 10.46 -27.50 -0.42
CA LYS A 7 11.01 -27.85 0.90
C LYS A 7 11.33 -26.61 1.73
N SER A 8 11.87 -25.54 1.13
CA SER A 8 12.17 -24.27 1.79
C SER A 8 10.90 -23.62 2.36
N VAL A 9 9.84 -23.57 1.55
CA VAL A 9 8.54 -22.99 1.97
C VAL A 9 7.92 -23.81 3.10
N ARG A 10 7.94 -25.14 3.01
CA ARG A 10 7.39 -26.04 4.02
C ARG A 10 8.12 -25.98 5.37
N GLN A 11 9.44 -25.81 5.36
CA GLN A 11 10.24 -25.77 6.60
C GLN A 11 10.14 -24.43 7.34
N ARG A 12 9.84 -23.32 6.67
CA ARG A 12 9.78 -21.97 7.27
C ARG A 12 8.57 -21.18 6.79
N PRO A 13 7.33 -21.65 7.03
CA PRO A 13 6.11 -21.04 6.47
C PRO A 13 5.89 -19.60 6.93
N ALA A 14 6.23 -19.27 8.17
CA ALA A 14 6.07 -17.91 8.72
C ALA A 14 6.83 -16.84 7.92
N ARG A 15 7.91 -17.22 7.24
CA ARG A 15 8.74 -16.32 6.42
C ARG A 15 8.01 -15.85 5.15
N PHE A 16 7.14 -16.72 4.62
CA PHE A 16 6.43 -16.47 3.37
C PHE A 16 5.01 -15.94 3.59
N LEU A 17 4.56 -15.84 4.85
CA LEU A 17 3.20 -15.44 5.19
C LEU A 17 2.81 -14.09 4.57
N ALA A 18 3.70 -13.10 4.62
CA ALA A 18 3.44 -11.80 4.03
C ALA A 18 3.29 -11.86 2.50
N THR A 19 4.10 -12.68 1.83
CA THR A 19 4.00 -12.90 0.36
C THR A 19 2.73 -13.68 0.02
N LEU A 20 2.37 -14.67 0.84
CA LEU A 20 1.13 -15.42 0.69
C LEU A 20 -0.09 -14.50 0.82
N LEU A 21 -0.13 -13.66 1.86
CA LEU A 21 -1.21 -12.70 2.07
C LEU A 21 -1.29 -11.66 0.94
N ALA A 22 -0.16 -11.16 0.47
CA ALA A 22 -0.13 -10.24 -0.67
C ALA A 22 -0.66 -10.88 -1.96
N ALA A 23 -0.29 -12.14 -2.21
CA ALA A 23 -0.79 -12.90 -3.35
C ALA A 23 -2.28 -13.25 -3.22
N LEU A 24 -2.71 -13.63 -2.02
CA LEU A 24 -4.12 -13.92 -1.72
C LEU A 24 -4.99 -12.68 -1.92
N LEU A 25 -4.63 -11.56 -1.30
CA LEU A 25 -5.38 -10.31 -1.48
C LEU A 25 -5.32 -9.82 -2.92
N GLY A 26 -4.16 -9.91 -3.55
CA GLY A 26 -3.99 -9.51 -4.95
C GLY A 26 -4.88 -10.31 -5.90
N ALA A 27 -4.79 -11.63 -5.83
CA ALA A 27 -5.61 -12.52 -6.62
C ALA A 27 -7.11 -12.35 -6.27
N GLY A 28 -7.42 -12.25 -4.97
CA GLY A 28 -8.78 -12.05 -4.48
C GLY A 28 -9.44 -10.82 -5.08
N VAL A 29 -8.79 -9.66 -4.97
CA VAL A 29 -9.31 -8.41 -5.55
C VAL A 29 -9.44 -8.53 -7.07
N THR A 30 -8.40 -9.02 -7.76
CA THR A 30 -8.44 -9.15 -9.22
C THR A 30 -9.55 -10.07 -9.69
N MET A 31 -9.73 -11.23 -9.06
CA MET A 31 -10.81 -12.18 -9.39
C MET A 31 -12.19 -11.61 -9.06
N THR A 32 -12.35 -10.93 -7.92
CA THR A 32 -13.60 -10.28 -7.50
C THR A 32 -14.10 -9.31 -8.56
N PHE A 33 -13.24 -8.42 -9.06
CA PHE A 33 -13.66 -7.45 -10.07
C PHE A 33 -13.81 -8.06 -11.47
N ASN A 34 -12.93 -8.99 -11.84
CA ASN A 34 -13.06 -9.64 -13.15
C ASN A 34 -14.23 -10.64 -13.23
N SER A 35 -14.82 -11.06 -12.10
CA SER A 35 -16.08 -11.81 -12.10
C SER A 35 -17.27 -10.98 -12.60
N LEU A 36 -17.19 -9.65 -12.49
CA LEU A 36 -18.19 -8.78 -13.10
C LEU A 36 -18.14 -8.83 -14.65
N HIS A 37 -16.96 -9.04 -15.25
CA HIS A 37 -16.86 -9.31 -16.70
C HIS A 37 -17.49 -10.65 -17.09
N ASP A 38 -17.28 -11.71 -16.27
CA ASP A 38 -17.94 -13.00 -16.51
C ASP A 38 -19.46 -12.84 -16.40
N THR A 39 -19.95 -12.06 -15.44
CA THR A 39 -21.38 -11.78 -15.26
C THR A 39 -21.92 -10.94 -16.41
N ALA A 40 -21.22 -9.90 -16.84
CA ALA A 40 -21.63 -9.05 -17.96
C ALA A 40 -21.72 -9.82 -19.30
N ALA A 41 -20.89 -10.86 -19.46
CA ALA A 41 -20.91 -11.74 -20.64
C ALA A 41 -21.98 -12.82 -20.55
N GLY A 42 -22.80 -12.85 -19.50
CA GLY A 42 -23.88 -13.82 -19.31
C GLY A 42 -24.99 -13.68 -20.34
N ALA A 43 -25.65 -14.80 -20.70
CA ALA A 43 -26.79 -14.79 -21.61
C ALA A 43 -27.99 -14.08 -20.95
N GLY A 44 -28.59 -13.11 -21.65
CA GLY A 44 -29.78 -12.38 -21.17
C GLY A 44 -29.49 -11.14 -20.32
N VAL A 45 -28.24 -10.74 -20.19
CA VAL A 45 -27.89 -9.47 -19.53
C VAL A 45 -28.20 -8.32 -20.49
N ASP A 46 -28.95 -7.32 -20.01
CA ASP A 46 -29.24 -6.11 -20.77
C ASP A 46 -28.00 -5.24 -20.97
N ASP A 47 -27.97 -4.43 -22.04
CA ASP A 47 -26.82 -3.62 -22.41
C ASP A 47 -26.40 -2.65 -21.32
N THR A 48 -27.34 -2.04 -20.59
CA THR A 48 -27.07 -1.10 -19.50
C THR A 48 -26.40 -1.77 -18.32
N SER A 49 -26.90 -2.93 -17.88
CA SER A 49 -26.29 -3.74 -16.82
C SER A 49 -24.91 -4.23 -17.24
N ALA A 50 -24.74 -4.69 -18.50
CA ALA A 50 -23.46 -5.13 -19.03
C ALA A 50 -22.42 -4.01 -19.08
N GLU A 51 -22.80 -2.80 -19.50
CA GLU A 51 -21.93 -1.61 -19.53
C GLU A 51 -21.49 -1.23 -18.11
N THR A 52 -22.43 -1.17 -17.17
CA THR A 52 -22.16 -0.89 -15.75
C THR A 52 -21.13 -1.87 -15.16
N LEU A 53 -21.38 -3.17 -15.31
CA LEU A 53 -20.50 -4.21 -14.79
C LEU A 53 -19.12 -4.20 -15.46
N THR A 54 -19.06 -3.99 -16.78
CA THR A 54 -17.80 -3.91 -17.53
C THR A 54 -16.98 -2.68 -17.16
N THR A 55 -17.63 -1.53 -16.97
CA THR A 55 -16.99 -0.30 -16.53
C THR A 55 -16.42 -0.46 -15.12
N ALA A 56 -17.23 -0.99 -14.19
CA ALA A 56 -16.77 -1.28 -12.83
C ALA A 56 -15.56 -2.22 -12.80
N ALA A 57 -15.64 -3.32 -13.56
CA ALA A 57 -14.55 -4.28 -13.67
C ALA A 57 -13.28 -3.66 -14.26
N SER A 58 -13.40 -2.86 -15.31
CA SER A 58 -12.27 -2.25 -16.02
C SER A 58 -11.57 -1.17 -15.18
N VAL A 59 -12.35 -0.27 -14.59
CA VAL A 59 -11.82 0.83 -13.77
C VAL A 59 -11.13 0.27 -12.53
N VAL A 60 -11.82 -0.53 -11.74
CA VAL A 60 -11.27 -1.05 -10.48
C VAL A 60 -10.27 -2.17 -10.72
N GLY A 61 -10.51 -3.03 -11.71
CA GLY A 61 -9.56 -4.08 -12.11
C GLY A 61 -8.24 -3.51 -12.61
N GLY A 62 -8.26 -2.39 -13.34
CA GLY A 62 -7.06 -1.67 -13.78
C GLY A 62 -6.24 -1.14 -12.60
N TYR A 63 -6.85 -0.38 -11.68
CA TYR A 63 -6.21 0.09 -10.46
C TYR A 63 -5.75 -1.07 -9.56
N GLY A 64 -6.59 -2.07 -9.38
CA GLY A 64 -6.30 -3.27 -8.62
C GLY A 64 -5.04 -3.97 -9.11
N THR A 65 -4.89 -4.14 -10.42
CA THR A 65 -3.70 -4.76 -11.04
C THR A 65 -2.40 -4.03 -10.67
N LEU A 66 -2.38 -2.70 -10.73
CA LEU A 66 -1.22 -1.90 -10.33
C LEU A 66 -0.91 -2.06 -8.84
N LEU A 67 -1.93 -2.01 -7.99
CA LEU A 67 -1.76 -2.18 -6.53
C LEU A 67 -1.25 -3.58 -6.19
N VAL A 68 -1.76 -4.62 -6.83
CA VAL A 68 -1.29 -6.00 -6.68
C VAL A 68 0.19 -6.11 -7.02
N PHE A 69 0.60 -5.55 -8.17
CA PHE A 69 2.01 -5.57 -8.56
C PHE A 69 2.90 -4.86 -7.52
N PHE A 70 2.51 -3.67 -7.06
CA PHE A 70 3.27 -2.93 -6.06
C PHE A 70 3.32 -3.64 -4.71
N ALA A 71 2.22 -4.23 -4.25
CA ALA A 71 2.17 -4.95 -2.97
C ALA A 71 3.07 -6.20 -3.00
N ILE A 72 2.97 -7.02 -4.05
CA ILE A 72 3.81 -8.20 -4.22
C ILE A 72 5.29 -7.79 -4.39
N ALA A 73 5.57 -6.75 -5.19
CA ALA A 73 6.93 -6.24 -5.40
C ALA A 73 7.56 -5.72 -4.10
N SER A 74 6.81 -5.00 -3.30
CA SER A 74 7.25 -4.51 -1.98
C SER A 74 7.55 -5.66 -1.05
N THR A 75 6.61 -6.59 -0.91
CA THR A 75 6.72 -7.76 -0.03
C THR A 75 7.90 -8.67 -0.40
N LEU A 76 8.06 -8.97 -1.69
CA LEU A 76 9.19 -9.79 -2.16
C LEU A 76 10.53 -9.05 -2.04
N THR A 77 10.57 -7.74 -2.25
CA THR A 77 11.79 -6.96 -2.03
C THR A 77 12.23 -7.02 -0.57
N VAL A 78 11.29 -6.93 0.37
CA VAL A 78 11.55 -7.09 1.80
C VAL A 78 12.04 -8.50 2.10
N ASN A 79 11.34 -9.53 1.62
CA ASN A 79 11.72 -10.93 1.80
C ASN A 79 13.15 -11.25 1.29
N VAL A 80 13.48 -10.79 0.06
CA VAL A 80 14.82 -10.99 -0.51
C VAL A 80 15.89 -10.24 0.28
N ARG A 81 15.62 -9.03 0.78
CA ARG A 81 16.55 -8.30 1.66
C ARG A 81 16.79 -9.04 2.97
N GLN A 82 15.76 -9.67 3.52
CA GLN A 82 15.85 -10.49 4.72
C GLN A 82 16.77 -11.71 4.56
N ARG A 83 17.01 -12.13 3.33
CA ARG A 83 17.89 -13.28 2.97
C ARG A 83 19.29 -12.87 2.51
N GLY A 84 19.68 -11.62 2.77
CA GLY A 84 20.98 -11.10 2.29
C GLY A 84 22.17 -11.96 2.71
N GLU A 85 22.23 -12.37 3.97
CA GLU A 85 23.29 -13.25 4.52
C GLU A 85 23.25 -14.66 3.91
N GLU A 86 22.07 -15.27 3.80
CA GLU A 86 21.87 -16.57 3.16
C GLU A 86 22.29 -16.53 1.68
N ILE A 87 21.94 -15.47 0.96
CA ILE A 87 22.35 -15.26 -0.43
C ILE A 87 23.87 -15.06 -0.54
N ALA A 88 24.47 -14.33 0.40
CA ALA A 88 25.92 -14.14 0.45
C ALA A 88 26.63 -15.46 0.71
N LEU A 89 26.13 -16.28 1.63
CA LEU A 89 26.65 -17.61 1.94
C LEU A 89 26.54 -18.56 0.72
N LEU A 90 25.40 -18.56 0.04
CA LEU A 90 25.24 -19.35 -1.20
C LEU A 90 26.23 -18.92 -2.29
N ARG A 91 26.55 -17.64 -2.39
CA ARG A 91 27.58 -17.16 -3.33
C ARG A 91 28.99 -17.59 -2.92
N SER A 92 29.32 -17.56 -1.64
CA SER A 92 30.62 -17.99 -1.15
C SER A 92 30.84 -19.50 -1.35
N THR A 93 29.76 -20.30 -1.37
CA THR A 93 29.80 -21.74 -1.71
C THR A 93 29.71 -22.01 -3.21
N GLY A 94 29.80 -20.99 -4.07
CA GLY A 94 29.90 -21.13 -5.53
C GLY A 94 28.56 -21.08 -6.29
N ALA A 95 27.43 -20.73 -5.63
CA ALA A 95 26.17 -20.60 -6.34
C ALA A 95 26.20 -19.43 -7.33
N THR A 96 25.81 -19.67 -8.58
CA THR A 96 25.73 -18.64 -9.62
C THR A 96 24.54 -17.71 -9.39
N PRO A 97 24.61 -16.44 -9.84
CA PRO A 97 23.48 -15.52 -9.77
C PRO A 97 22.20 -16.06 -10.44
N ALA A 98 22.36 -16.87 -11.49
CA ALA A 98 21.24 -17.51 -12.18
C ALA A 98 20.56 -18.60 -11.32
N GLN A 99 21.34 -19.37 -10.57
CA GLN A 99 20.83 -20.39 -9.64
C GLN A 99 20.05 -19.74 -8.49
N ILE A 100 20.61 -18.69 -7.87
CA ILE A 100 19.94 -17.92 -6.80
C ILE A 100 18.63 -17.33 -7.32
N LYS A 101 18.64 -16.75 -8.53
CA LYS A 101 17.44 -16.20 -9.17
C LYS A 101 16.36 -17.27 -9.38
N ARG A 102 16.72 -18.44 -9.96
CA ARG A 102 15.77 -19.54 -10.18
C ARG A 102 15.16 -20.06 -8.88
N MET A 103 15.96 -20.10 -7.81
CA MET A 103 15.50 -20.51 -6.49
C MET A 103 14.45 -19.54 -5.94
N VAL A 104 14.75 -18.23 -5.89
CA VAL A 104 13.84 -17.21 -5.35
C VAL A 104 12.58 -17.05 -6.19
N VAL A 105 12.69 -17.09 -7.52
CA VAL A 105 11.53 -17.08 -8.41
C VAL A 105 10.67 -18.32 -8.19
N GLY A 106 11.28 -19.51 -8.08
CA GLY A 106 10.54 -20.75 -7.81
C GLY A 106 9.79 -20.73 -6.48
N GLU A 107 10.40 -20.23 -5.41
CA GLU A 107 9.73 -20.03 -4.11
C GLU A 107 8.56 -19.05 -4.24
N SER A 108 8.76 -17.94 -4.94
CA SER A 108 7.71 -16.92 -5.14
C SER A 108 6.52 -17.47 -5.95
N VAL A 109 6.79 -18.30 -6.97
CA VAL A 109 5.74 -18.98 -7.76
C VAL A 109 4.95 -19.94 -6.88
N VAL A 110 5.61 -20.77 -6.07
CA VAL A 110 4.93 -21.71 -5.16
C VAL A 110 4.02 -20.98 -4.19
N VAL A 111 4.52 -19.93 -3.55
CA VAL A 111 3.76 -19.15 -2.57
C VAL A 111 2.62 -18.38 -3.25
N ALA A 112 2.87 -17.78 -4.40
CA ALA A 112 1.83 -17.07 -5.16
C ALA A 112 0.73 -18.02 -5.61
N THR A 113 1.06 -19.21 -6.13
CA THR A 113 0.08 -20.22 -6.52
C THR A 113 -0.78 -20.66 -5.33
N ALA A 114 -0.18 -20.90 -4.17
CA ALA A 114 -0.93 -21.20 -2.95
C ALA A 114 -1.87 -20.05 -2.56
N GLY A 115 -1.39 -18.80 -2.61
CA GLY A 115 -2.20 -17.61 -2.34
C GLY A 115 -3.38 -17.46 -3.31
N MET A 116 -3.14 -17.67 -4.61
CA MET A 116 -4.17 -17.63 -5.65
C MET A 116 -5.25 -18.69 -5.45
N LEU A 117 -4.86 -19.93 -5.14
CA LEU A 117 -5.82 -21.01 -4.87
C LEU A 117 -6.67 -20.71 -3.64
N LEU A 118 -6.06 -20.18 -2.56
CA LEU A 118 -6.79 -19.79 -1.36
C LEU A 118 -7.69 -18.57 -1.60
N ALA A 119 -7.39 -17.74 -2.60
CA ALA A 119 -8.16 -16.54 -2.93
C ALA A 119 -9.48 -16.85 -3.66
N VAL A 120 -9.63 -17.99 -4.32
CA VAL A 120 -10.81 -18.30 -5.15
C VAL A 120 -12.11 -18.22 -4.35
N GLY A 121 -12.17 -18.85 -3.17
CA GLY A 121 -13.37 -18.82 -2.33
C GLY A 121 -13.72 -17.39 -1.85
N PRO A 122 -12.81 -16.68 -1.20
CA PRO A 122 -13.02 -15.27 -0.82
C PRO A 122 -13.37 -14.36 -2.01
N ALA A 123 -12.75 -14.56 -3.17
CA ALA A 123 -13.03 -13.77 -4.36
C ALA A 123 -14.45 -14.01 -4.90
N MET A 124 -14.90 -15.26 -4.91
CA MET A 124 -16.27 -15.60 -5.30
C MET A 124 -17.31 -14.98 -4.37
N LEU A 125 -17.04 -15.01 -3.04
CA LEU A 125 -17.92 -14.37 -2.04
C LEU A 125 -17.89 -12.84 -2.18
N GLY A 126 -16.72 -12.26 -2.38
CA GLY A 126 -16.55 -10.82 -2.60
C GLY A 126 -17.24 -10.34 -3.88
N GLY A 127 -17.09 -11.09 -4.98
CA GLY A 127 -17.74 -10.81 -6.24
C GLY A 127 -19.26 -10.86 -6.13
N ARG A 128 -19.79 -11.88 -5.45
CA ARG A 128 -21.23 -12.00 -5.20
C ARG A 128 -21.77 -10.88 -4.32
N ALA A 129 -21.04 -10.49 -3.27
CA ALA A 129 -21.42 -9.38 -2.41
C ALA A 129 -21.41 -8.04 -3.16
N LEU A 130 -20.37 -7.79 -3.96
CA LEU A 130 -20.27 -6.58 -4.78
C LEU A 130 -21.39 -6.55 -5.84
N PHE A 131 -21.65 -7.65 -6.51
CA PHE A 131 -22.75 -7.77 -7.47
C PHE A 131 -24.10 -7.50 -6.81
N GLY A 132 -24.37 -8.05 -5.61
CA GLY A 132 -25.57 -7.75 -4.83
C GLY A 132 -25.72 -6.26 -4.52
N MET A 133 -24.62 -5.56 -4.19
CA MET A 133 -24.66 -4.10 -3.98
C MET A 133 -25.09 -3.35 -5.26
N PHE A 134 -24.69 -3.78 -6.44
CA PHE A 134 -25.12 -3.18 -7.71
C PHE A 134 -26.62 -3.47 -8.01
N GLN A 135 -27.12 -4.66 -7.67
CA GLN A 135 -28.54 -4.98 -7.78
C GLN A 135 -29.38 -4.18 -6.78
N ASP A 136 -28.97 -4.14 -5.50
CA ASP A 136 -29.71 -3.41 -4.43
C ASP A 136 -29.80 -1.91 -4.70
N SER A 137 -28.78 -1.34 -5.35
CA SER A 137 -28.78 0.08 -5.75
C SER A 137 -29.52 0.37 -7.06
N GLY A 138 -30.01 -0.68 -7.74
CA GLY A 138 -30.74 -0.56 -9.01
C GLY A 138 -29.86 -0.27 -10.22
N GLN A 139 -28.56 -0.53 -10.11
CA GLN A 139 -27.58 -0.33 -11.19
C GLN A 139 -27.52 -1.51 -12.16
N VAL A 140 -27.96 -2.68 -11.70
CA VAL A 140 -28.02 -3.93 -12.47
C VAL A 140 -29.39 -4.56 -12.27
N GLY A 141 -29.95 -5.12 -13.32
CA GLY A 141 -31.25 -5.79 -13.29
C GLY A 141 -31.32 -6.93 -12.26
N GLN A 142 -32.48 -7.09 -11.64
CA GLN A 142 -32.69 -8.16 -10.63
C GLN A 142 -32.77 -9.55 -11.25
N ASP A 143 -32.94 -9.63 -12.55
CA ASP A 143 -32.99 -10.85 -13.39
C ASP A 143 -31.61 -11.32 -13.85
N VAL A 144 -30.55 -10.55 -13.58
CA VAL A 144 -29.16 -10.91 -13.89
C VAL A 144 -28.61 -11.86 -12.84
N ASP A 145 -28.07 -13.00 -13.27
CA ASP A 145 -27.43 -13.98 -12.39
C ASP A 145 -25.92 -13.74 -12.29
N PHE A 146 -25.38 -13.81 -11.07
CA PHE A 146 -23.95 -13.71 -10.83
C PHE A 146 -23.18 -14.90 -11.40
N ALA A 147 -22.19 -14.63 -12.23
CA ALA A 147 -21.26 -15.61 -12.79
C ALA A 147 -19.82 -15.39 -12.32
N PHE A 148 -19.18 -16.47 -11.87
CA PHE A 148 -17.75 -16.49 -11.55
C PHE A 148 -17.08 -17.48 -12.50
N GLY A 149 -16.49 -16.98 -13.56
CA GLY A 149 -16.11 -17.77 -14.73
C GLY A 149 -14.61 -17.73 -15.05
N PRO A 150 -14.27 -18.07 -16.29
CA PRO A 150 -12.88 -18.19 -16.75
C PRO A 150 -12.14 -16.84 -16.81
N ILE A 151 -12.85 -15.72 -17.00
CA ILE A 151 -12.20 -14.40 -17.05
C ILE A 151 -11.65 -14.03 -15.65
N ALA A 152 -12.45 -14.21 -14.61
CA ALA A 152 -12.03 -13.99 -13.23
C ALA A 152 -10.84 -14.87 -12.86
N LEU A 153 -10.93 -16.18 -13.12
CA LEU A 153 -9.86 -17.12 -12.79
C LEU A 153 -8.58 -16.84 -13.57
N SER A 154 -8.67 -16.75 -14.90
CA SER A 154 -7.48 -16.56 -15.75
C SER A 154 -6.77 -15.22 -15.47
N SER A 155 -7.51 -14.13 -15.32
CA SER A 155 -6.96 -12.82 -15.01
C SER A 155 -6.30 -12.79 -13.63
N GLY A 156 -6.98 -13.30 -12.61
CA GLY A 156 -6.44 -13.36 -11.25
C GLY A 156 -5.16 -14.20 -11.18
N PHE A 157 -5.13 -15.36 -11.82
CA PHE A 157 -3.93 -16.21 -11.88
C PHE A 157 -2.83 -15.55 -12.71
N ALA A 158 -3.10 -15.06 -13.90
CA ALA A 158 -2.10 -14.48 -14.79
C ALA A 158 -1.45 -13.23 -14.18
N ILE A 159 -2.28 -12.27 -13.71
CA ILE A 159 -1.79 -11.00 -13.17
C ILE A 159 -0.96 -11.23 -11.91
N THR A 160 -1.45 -12.04 -10.97
CA THR A 160 -0.74 -12.31 -9.70
C THR A 160 0.55 -13.08 -9.94
N LEU A 161 0.55 -14.07 -10.84
CA LEU A 161 1.74 -14.84 -11.20
C LEU A 161 2.79 -13.97 -11.90
N LEU A 162 2.38 -13.14 -12.87
CA LEU A 162 3.27 -12.19 -13.54
C LEU A 162 3.86 -11.17 -12.55
N ALA A 163 3.04 -10.66 -11.63
CA ALA A 163 3.50 -9.77 -10.56
C ALA A 163 4.53 -10.47 -9.66
N ALA A 164 4.27 -11.70 -9.23
CA ALA A 164 5.17 -12.47 -8.36
C ALA A 164 6.51 -12.78 -9.06
N VAL A 165 6.48 -13.26 -10.30
CA VAL A 165 7.69 -13.57 -11.08
C VAL A 165 8.48 -12.30 -11.39
N GLY A 166 7.82 -11.24 -11.87
CA GLY A 166 8.44 -9.95 -12.18
C GLY A 166 9.07 -9.31 -10.95
N ALA A 167 8.35 -9.31 -9.83
CA ALA A 167 8.82 -8.77 -8.56
C ALA A 167 10.01 -9.56 -8.00
N ALA A 168 9.96 -10.89 -8.02
CA ALA A 168 11.06 -11.74 -7.60
C ALA A 168 12.33 -11.53 -8.46
N PHE A 169 12.15 -11.45 -9.77
CA PHE A 169 13.24 -11.16 -10.70
C PHE A 169 13.90 -9.80 -10.40
N LEU A 170 13.11 -8.74 -10.21
CA LEU A 170 13.61 -7.41 -9.89
C LEU A 170 14.29 -7.37 -8.52
N ALA A 171 13.72 -8.03 -7.52
CA ALA A 171 14.27 -8.08 -6.16
C ALA A 171 15.65 -8.76 -6.14
N VAL A 172 15.78 -9.93 -6.76
CA VAL A 172 17.07 -10.65 -6.86
C VAL A 172 18.09 -9.87 -7.67
N ARG A 173 17.69 -9.29 -8.81
CA ARG A 173 18.58 -8.46 -9.62
C ARG A 173 19.12 -7.25 -8.85
N ARG A 174 18.32 -6.67 -7.95
CA ARG A 174 18.75 -5.59 -7.06
C ARG A 174 19.73 -6.09 -6.00
N ALA A 175 19.42 -7.22 -5.35
CA ALA A 175 20.26 -7.81 -4.31
C ALA A 175 21.64 -8.24 -4.86
N THR A 176 21.68 -8.95 -5.99
CA THR A 176 22.93 -9.41 -6.60
C THR A 176 23.82 -8.27 -7.12
N ARG A 177 23.21 -7.18 -7.63
CA ARG A 177 23.96 -5.98 -8.04
C ARG A 177 24.54 -5.21 -6.85
N ALA A 178 23.79 -5.11 -5.73
CA ALA A 178 24.28 -4.47 -4.51
C ALA A 178 25.53 -5.19 -3.96
N LEU A 179 25.55 -6.52 -4.02
CA LEU A 179 26.70 -7.35 -3.60
C LEU A 179 27.91 -7.28 -4.57
N ALA A 180 27.69 -6.82 -5.80
CA ALA A 180 28.76 -6.66 -6.81
C ALA A 180 29.43 -5.27 -6.80
N GLY A 181 29.18 -4.43 -5.78
CA GLY A 181 29.79 -3.10 -5.64
C GLY A 181 29.31 -2.06 -6.66
N GLY A 182 28.32 -2.37 -7.49
CA GLY A 182 27.79 -1.48 -8.51
C GLY A 182 26.99 -0.33 -7.89
N ARG A 183 27.52 0.88 -7.95
CA ARG A 183 26.74 2.10 -7.69
C ARG A 183 25.61 2.19 -8.71
N ALA A 184 24.38 2.09 -8.26
CA ALA A 184 23.24 2.17 -9.15
C ALA A 184 23.04 3.60 -9.68
N PRO A 185 22.94 3.83 -11.02
CA PRO A 185 22.65 5.15 -11.62
C PRO A 185 21.23 5.65 -11.37
N ARG A 186 20.53 5.06 -10.41
CA ARG A 186 19.08 5.22 -10.18
C ARG A 186 18.65 6.45 -9.39
N GLY A 187 19.57 7.23 -8.80
CA GLY A 187 19.21 8.44 -8.08
C GLY A 187 18.50 9.46 -8.98
N ARG A 188 19.05 9.70 -10.18
CA ARG A 188 18.50 10.69 -11.10
C ARG A 188 17.11 10.32 -11.65
N LEU A 189 16.93 9.08 -12.13
CA LEU A 189 15.63 8.63 -12.65
C LEU A 189 14.53 8.62 -11.57
N ARG A 190 14.87 8.25 -10.34
CA ARG A 190 13.93 8.31 -9.21
C ARG A 190 13.56 9.75 -8.87
N VAL A 191 14.54 10.66 -8.82
CA VAL A 191 14.30 12.09 -8.56
C VAL A 191 13.50 12.71 -9.69
N LEU A 192 13.85 12.43 -10.96
CA LEU A 192 13.10 12.91 -12.12
C LEU A 192 11.66 12.40 -12.12
N GLY A 193 11.44 11.10 -11.87
CA GLY A 193 10.10 10.53 -11.78
C GLY A 193 9.28 11.12 -10.63
N GLY A 194 9.88 11.33 -9.46
CA GLY A 194 9.23 12.00 -8.34
C GLY A 194 8.91 13.47 -8.61
N ALA A 195 9.85 14.19 -9.23
CA ALA A 195 9.64 15.58 -9.63
C ALA A 195 8.56 15.70 -10.72
N ALA A 196 8.58 14.82 -11.72
CA ALA A 196 7.54 14.76 -12.73
C ALA A 196 6.16 14.48 -12.12
N ALA A 197 6.07 13.56 -11.15
CA ALA A 197 4.82 13.27 -10.45
C ALA A 197 4.31 14.50 -9.68
N LEU A 198 5.19 15.26 -9.00
CA LEU A 198 4.79 16.50 -8.31
C LEU A 198 4.32 17.58 -9.30
N VAL A 199 5.03 17.78 -10.40
CA VAL A 199 4.69 18.81 -11.41
C VAL A 199 3.38 18.44 -12.11
N LEU A 200 3.24 17.20 -12.57
CA LEU A 200 2.01 16.73 -13.23
C LEU A 200 0.83 16.72 -12.25
N GLY A 201 1.08 16.34 -10.98
CA GLY A 201 0.05 16.37 -9.94
C GLY A 201 -0.43 17.80 -9.64
N ALA A 202 0.50 18.74 -9.49
CA ALA A 202 0.15 20.15 -9.29
C ALA A 202 -0.54 20.74 -10.54
N GLY A 203 -0.11 20.37 -11.74
CA GLY A 203 -0.75 20.76 -13.00
C GLY A 203 -2.18 20.21 -13.12
N SER A 204 -2.40 18.95 -12.72
CA SER A 204 -3.74 18.35 -12.73
C SER A 204 -4.68 19.01 -11.73
N VAL A 205 -4.19 19.34 -10.52
CA VAL A 205 -4.94 20.14 -9.53
C VAL A 205 -5.25 21.53 -10.07
N ALA A 206 -4.28 22.20 -10.70
CA ALA A 206 -4.48 23.53 -11.28
C ALA A 206 -5.47 23.51 -12.46
N ALA A 207 -5.46 22.46 -13.28
CA ALA A 207 -6.40 22.30 -14.40
C ALA A 207 -7.87 22.22 -13.93
N THR A 208 -8.13 21.76 -12.70
CA THR A 208 -9.49 21.74 -12.14
C THR A 208 -10.14 23.12 -12.13
N PHE A 209 -9.38 24.18 -11.87
CA PHE A 209 -9.93 25.55 -11.83
C PHE A 209 -10.37 26.10 -13.21
N SER A 210 -10.03 25.42 -14.32
CA SER A 210 -10.48 25.75 -15.66
C SER A 210 -11.66 24.89 -16.15
N MET A 211 -12.18 24.01 -15.29
CA MET A 211 -13.31 23.12 -15.60
C MET A 211 -14.62 23.73 -15.08
N ASP A 212 -15.74 23.38 -15.71
CA ASP A 212 -17.06 23.82 -15.29
C ASP A 212 -17.60 22.96 -14.14
N ALA A 213 -18.32 23.58 -13.20
CA ALA A 213 -18.90 22.93 -12.03
C ALA A 213 -19.88 21.78 -12.37
N THR A 214 -20.44 21.78 -13.58
CA THR A 214 -21.40 20.79 -14.07
C THR A 214 -20.77 19.67 -14.89
N GLU A 215 -19.43 19.70 -15.07
CA GLU A 215 -18.74 18.71 -15.89
C GLU A 215 -18.66 17.35 -15.17
N PRO A 216 -19.14 16.24 -15.78
CA PRO A 216 -19.14 14.92 -15.13
C PRO A 216 -17.73 14.42 -14.76
N ALA A 217 -16.70 14.89 -15.47
CA ALA A 217 -15.32 14.53 -15.22
C ALA A 217 -14.61 15.43 -14.19
N LEU A 218 -15.30 16.43 -13.59
CA LEU A 218 -14.71 17.40 -12.67
C LEU A 218 -13.93 16.75 -11.51
N MET A 219 -14.41 15.64 -10.98
CA MET A 219 -13.76 14.92 -9.88
C MET A 219 -12.47 14.23 -10.30
N ALA A 220 -12.32 13.88 -11.58
CA ALA A 220 -11.18 13.09 -12.07
C ALA A 220 -9.85 13.85 -12.00
N ALA A 221 -9.82 15.10 -12.45
CA ALA A 221 -8.59 15.90 -12.50
C ALA A 221 -7.96 16.10 -11.11
N PRO A 222 -8.67 16.58 -10.08
CA PRO A 222 -8.11 16.75 -8.73
C PRO A 222 -7.80 15.40 -8.04
N ALA A 223 -8.55 14.32 -8.35
CA ALA A 223 -8.25 12.99 -7.82
C ALA A 223 -6.92 12.46 -8.37
N TYR A 224 -6.70 12.51 -9.68
CA TYR A 224 -5.40 12.15 -10.28
C TYR A 224 -4.28 13.07 -9.79
N GLY A 225 -4.56 14.36 -9.61
CA GLY A 225 -3.64 15.32 -9.04
C GLY A 225 -3.19 14.93 -7.64
N ALA A 226 -4.11 14.60 -6.75
CA ALA A 226 -3.83 14.15 -5.38
C ALA A 226 -3.02 12.83 -5.37
N ILE A 227 -3.36 11.87 -6.23
CA ILE A 227 -2.60 10.61 -6.38
C ILE A 227 -1.15 10.89 -6.81
N LEU A 228 -0.95 11.71 -7.83
CA LEU A 228 0.39 12.05 -8.33
C LEU A 228 1.22 12.84 -7.31
N LEU A 229 0.61 13.77 -6.58
CA LEU A 229 1.25 14.48 -5.47
C LEU A 229 1.66 13.51 -4.36
N ALA A 230 0.77 12.59 -3.96
CA ALA A 230 1.08 11.56 -2.97
C ALA A 230 2.22 10.65 -3.42
N VAL A 231 2.25 10.23 -4.69
CA VAL A 231 3.37 9.46 -5.29
C VAL A 231 4.66 10.27 -5.25
N GLY A 232 4.62 11.55 -5.62
CA GLY A 232 5.77 12.43 -5.57
C GLY A 232 6.33 12.57 -4.15
N PHE A 233 5.50 12.88 -3.16
CA PHE A 233 5.90 12.91 -1.75
C PHE A 233 6.43 11.57 -1.25
N ALA A 234 5.81 10.47 -1.64
CA ALA A 234 6.28 9.12 -1.30
C ALA A 234 7.69 8.83 -1.86
N VAL A 235 7.99 9.26 -3.07
CA VAL A 235 9.33 9.14 -3.68
C VAL A 235 10.36 9.97 -2.91
N PHE A 236 10.00 11.18 -2.48
CA PHE A 236 10.87 12.07 -1.70
C PHE A 236 10.83 11.81 -0.20
N SER A 237 10.08 10.86 0.29
CA SER A 237 9.89 10.57 1.73
C SER A 237 11.18 10.50 2.56
N PRO A 238 12.35 9.99 2.09
CA PRO A 238 13.57 10.03 2.89
C PRO A 238 14.10 11.44 3.12
N HIS A 239 13.92 12.35 2.16
CA HIS A 239 14.33 13.75 2.27
C HIS A 239 13.36 14.52 3.16
N LEU A 240 12.06 14.29 2.97
CA LEU A 240 10.99 14.89 3.76
C LEU A 240 11.10 14.51 5.24
N LEU A 241 11.38 13.23 5.53
CA LEU A 241 11.64 12.77 6.89
C LEU A 241 12.83 13.49 7.53
N ARG A 242 13.94 13.63 6.80
CA ARG A 242 15.13 14.35 7.32
C ARG A 242 14.84 15.83 7.57
N LEU A 243 14.05 16.46 6.70
CA LEU A 243 13.65 17.85 6.83
C LEU A 243 12.83 18.06 8.13
N LEU A 244 11.78 17.26 8.33
CA LEU A 244 10.95 17.34 9.53
C LEU A 244 11.74 17.00 10.80
N LEU A 245 12.59 15.97 10.76
CA LEU A 245 13.49 15.65 11.86
C LEU A 245 14.48 16.80 12.15
N GLY A 246 14.85 17.60 11.13
CA GLY A 246 15.65 18.81 11.31
C GLY A 246 14.93 19.85 12.17
N TRP A 247 13.67 20.09 11.89
CA TRP A 247 12.88 21.11 12.58
C TRP A 247 12.42 20.66 13.97
N PHE A 248 11.96 19.43 14.10
CA PHE A 248 11.36 18.91 15.33
C PHE A 248 12.33 18.17 16.27
N ALA A 249 13.60 17.97 15.87
CA ALA A 249 14.56 17.23 16.68
C ALA A 249 14.78 17.83 18.07
N ARG A 250 14.96 19.17 18.15
CA ARG A 250 15.22 19.87 19.40
C ARG A 250 14.03 19.83 20.36
N PRO A 251 12.81 20.22 19.95
CA PRO A 251 11.65 20.14 20.84
C PRO A 251 11.32 18.69 21.25
N LEU A 252 11.43 17.73 20.34
CA LEU A 252 11.17 16.32 20.65
C LEU A 252 12.17 15.76 21.68
N ALA A 253 13.45 16.05 21.53
CA ALA A 253 14.47 15.61 22.48
C ALA A 253 14.26 16.21 23.88
N ARG A 254 13.76 17.46 23.96
CA ARG A 254 13.47 18.12 25.26
C ARG A 254 12.23 17.53 25.94
N LEU A 255 11.18 17.22 25.19
CA LEU A 255 9.90 16.73 25.73
C LEU A 255 9.92 15.23 26.03
N GLY A 256 10.59 14.44 25.20
CA GLY A 256 10.56 12.97 25.27
C GLY A 256 11.79 12.32 25.94
N GLY A 257 12.71 13.11 26.47
CA GLY A 257 13.91 12.60 27.17
C GLY A 257 14.80 11.71 26.28
N ALA A 258 15.54 10.78 26.90
CA ALA A 258 16.51 9.91 26.22
C ALA A 258 15.89 9.05 25.11
N GLY A 259 14.65 8.57 25.28
CA GLY A 259 13.95 7.73 24.28
C GLY A 259 13.68 8.49 22.99
N ALA A 260 13.18 9.73 23.08
CA ALA A 260 12.93 10.57 21.91
C ALA A 260 14.23 11.03 21.23
N TYR A 261 15.27 11.35 22.01
CA TYR A 261 16.59 11.69 21.46
C TYR A 261 17.16 10.54 20.62
N LEU A 262 17.13 9.31 21.16
CA LEU A 262 17.59 8.11 20.45
C LEU A 262 16.74 7.84 19.20
N ALA A 263 15.42 8.00 19.30
CA ALA A 263 14.52 7.84 18.17
C ALA A 263 14.87 8.78 17.00
N VAL A 264 15.07 10.08 17.29
CA VAL A 264 15.46 11.07 16.28
C VAL A 264 16.81 10.72 15.64
N HIS A 265 17.80 10.34 16.46
CA HIS A 265 19.13 9.96 15.97
C HIS A 265 19.06 8.74 15.05
N ASN A 266 18.38 7.68 15.47
CA ASN A 266 18.19 6.46 14.71
C ASN A 266 17.47 6.72 13.38
N MET A 267 16.38 7.51 13.41
CA MET A 267 15.62 7.83 12.20
C MET A 267 16.42 8.62 11.19
N ARG A 268 17.27 9.56 11.63
CA ARG A 268 18.16 10.31 10.72
C ARG A 268 19.12 9.41 9.97
N GLN A 269 19.73 8.44 10.65
CA GLN A 269 20.65 7.48 10.05
C GLN A 269 19.95 6.53 9.10
N ARG A 270 18.71 6.15 9.40
CA ARG A 270 17.94 5.13 8.68
C ARG A 270 16.83 5.70 7.76
N ALA A 271 16.81 7.00 7.50
CA ALA A 271 15.76 7.67 6.73
C ALA A 271 15.48 6.99 5.37
N ALA A 272 16.52 6.49 4.69
CA ALA A 272 16.37 5.77 3.43
C ALA A 272 15.68 4.39 3.57
N GLN A 273 15.86 3.72 4.73
CA GLN A 273 15.20 2.44 5.01
C GLN A 273 13.74 2.66 5.41
N LEU A 274 13.46 3.72 6.17
CA LEU A 274 12.13 4.11 6.63
C LEU A 274 11.22 4.63 5.50
N ALA A 275 11.79 4.97 4.34
CA ALA A 275 11.01 5.30 3.15
C ALA A 275 10.01 4.19 2.74
N GLY A 276 10.37 2.91 2.97
CA GLY A 276 9.48 1.78 2.72
C GLY A 276 8.23 1.76 3.61
N VAL A 277 8.28 2.42 4.77
CA VAL A 277 7.15 2.59 5.69
C VAL A 277 6.35 3.83 5.35
N LEU A 278 7.03 4.94 5.03
CA LEU A 278 6.38 6.22 4.75
C LEU A 278 5.60 6.19 3.43
N MET A 279 6.12 5.52 2.41
CA MET A 279 5.48 5.48 1.10
C MET A 279 4.03 4.97 1.14
N PRO A 280 3.71 3.78 1.69
CA PRO A 280 2.32 3.32 1.76
C PRO A 280 1.44 4.22 2.64
N LEU A 281 2.00 4.82 3.69
CA LEU A 281 1.25 5.69 4.58
C LEU A 281 0.87 7.02 3.90
N ILE A 282 1.79 7.64 3.16
CA ILE A 282 1.53 8.86 2.38
C ILE A 282 0.47 8.58 1.32
N LEU A 283 0.63 7.47 0.57
CA LEU A 283 -0.31 7.10 -0.49
C LEU A 283 -1.71 6.82 0.08
N PHE A 284 -1.81 6.01 1.14
CA PHE A 284 -3.08 5.73 1.78
C PHE A 284 -3.77 7.01 2.25
N THR A 285 -3.05 7.82 3.04
CA THR A 285 -3.65 9.04 3.61
C THR A 285 -4.05 10.03 2.53
N GLY A 286 -3.19 10.23 1.51
CA GLY A 286 -3.46 11.19 0.43
C GLY A 286 -4.63 10.79 -0.44
N VAL A 287 -4.65 9.54 -0.90
CA VAL A 287 -5.70 9.05 -1.80
C VAL A 287 -7.02 8.88 -1.07
N ALA A 288 -7.02 8.24 0.13
CA ALA A 288 -8.24 8.04 0.89
C ALA A 288 -8.86 9.38 1.33
N ALA A 289 -8.05 10.31 1.84
CA ALA A 289 -8.54 11.64 2.24
C ALA A 289 -9.13 12.39 1.05
N ALA A 290 -8.44 12.45 -0.10
CA ALA A 290 -8.93 13.13 -1.29
C ALA A 290 -10.24 12.53 -1.79
N THR A 291 -10.24 11.21 -2.07
CA THR A 291 -11.40 10.55 -2.70
C THR A 291 -12.63 10.58 -1.80
N LEU A 292 -12.49 10.27 -0.50
CA LEU A 292 -13.61 10.30 0.43
C LEU A 292 -14.15 11.72 0.64
N SER A 293 -13.27 12.71 0.73
CA SER A 293 -13.70 14.10 0.92
C SER A 293 -14.43 14.64 -0.31
N MET A 294 -13.91 14.40 -1.52
CA MET A 294 -14.57 14.81 -2.75
C MET A 294 -15.93 14.13 -2.91
N GLN A 295 -16.02 12.82 -2.58
CA GLN A 295 -17.28 12.09 -2.65
C GLN A 295 -18.33 12.66 -1.67
N THR A 296 -17.90 13.06 -0.46
CA THR A 296 -18.79 13.68 0.52
C THR A 296 -19.30 15.02 0.01
N VAL A 297 -18.42 15.85 -0.53
CA VAL A 297 -18.79 17.15 -1.12
C VAL A 297 -19.80 16.98 -2.26
N GLU A 298 -19.57 15.99 -3.14
CA GLU A 298 -20.49 15.70 -4.24
C GLU A 298 -21.87 15.26 -3.73
N ASN A 299 -21.88 14.35 -2.73
CA ASN A 299 -23.13 13.91 -2.10
C ASN A 299 -23.90 15.07 -1.45
N ASP A 300 -23.20 15.99 -0.77
CA ASP A 300 -23.81 17.15 -0.14
C ASP A 300 -24.33 18.15 -1.18
N ALA A 301 -23.59 18.38 -2.27
CA ALA A 301 -24.00 19.25 -3.36
C ALA A 301 -25.26 18.72 -4.07
N LEU A 302 -25.32 17.41 -4.34
CA LEU A 302 -26.50 16.76 -4.90
C LEU A 302 -27.72 16.85 -3.95
N ALA A 303 -27.52 16.61 -2.66
CA ALA A 303 -28.58 16.73 -1.66
C ALA A 303 -29.11 18.16 -1.56
N ALA A 304 -28.23 19.17 -1.61
CA ALA A 304 -28.59 20.57 -1.57
C ALA A 304 -29.38 21.04 -2.82
N SER A 305 -29.11 20.44 -3.98
CA SER A 305 -29.83 20.73 -5.23
C SER A 305 -31.25 20.13 -5.29
N GLY A 306 -31.62 19.27 -4.34
CA GLY A 306 -32.88 18.53 -4.33
C GLY A 306 -33.01 17.47 -5.43
N LEU A 307 -31.93 17.20 -6.16
CA LEU A 307 -31.88 16.15 -7.18
C LEU A 307 -31.71 14.78 -6.53
N THR A 308 -32.41 13.79 -7.05
CA THR A 308 -32.16 12.38 -6.69
C THR A 308 -30.91 11.89 -7.41
N LYS A 309 -30.06 11.13 -6.70
CA LYS A 309 -28.88 10.51 -7.30
C LYS A 309 -29.28 9.68 -8.52
N SER A 310 -28.64 9.96 -9.64
CA SER A 310 -28.76 9.12 -10.83
C SER A 310 -28.13 7.74 -10.61
N VAL A 311 -28.35 6.80 -11.51
CA VAL A 311 -27.68 5.50 -11.49
C VAL A 311 -26.16 5.67 -11.62
N ASP A 312 -25.72 6.61 -12.46
CA ASP A 312 -24.30 6.91 -12.66
C ASP A 312 -23.63 7.49 -11.40
N ASP A 313 -24.32 8.37 -10.66
CA ASP A 313 -23.80 8.90 -9.40
C ASP A 313 -23.62 7.81 -8.34
N LYS A 314 -24.56 6.87 -8.24
CA LYS A 314 -24.45 5.70 -7.36
C LYS A 314 -23.32 4.77 -7.78
N ASN A 315 -23.11 4.57 -9.08
CA ASN A 315 -22.00 3.82 -9.64
C ASN A 315 -20.67 4.42 -9.21
N LEU A 316 -20.49 5.72 -9.42
CA LEU A 316 -19.27 6.44 -9.06
C LEU A 316 -19.00 6.37 -7.55
N GLU A 317 -20.02 6.54 -6.71
CA GLU A 317 -19.88 6.41 -5.25
C GLU A 317 -19.41 5.00 -4.85
N THR A 318 -20.05 3.96 -5.38
CA THR A 318 -19.69 2.56 -5.09
C THR A 318 -18.27 2.25 -5.56
N LEU A 319 -17.90 2.69 -6.76
CA LEU A 319 -16.56 2.53 -7.31
C LEU A 319 -15.50 3.25 -6.46
N ASN A 320 -15.74 4.49 -6.09
CA ASN A 320 -14.82 5.28 -5.27
C ASN A 320 -14.59 4.65 -3.90
N LEU A 321 -15.65 4.25 -3.20
CA LEU A 321 -15.56 3.56 -1.90
C LEU A 321 -14.79 2.25 -2.01
N THR A 322 -15.04 1.50 -3.07
CA THR A 322 -14.36 0.22 -3.32
C THR A 322 -12.89 0.42 -3.62
N VAL A 323 -12.52 1.38 -4.48
CA VAL A 323 -11.13 1.71 -4.78
C VAL A 323 -10.40 2.15 -3.51
N VAL A 324 -10.99 3.01 -2.69
CA VAL A 324 -10.41 3.43 -1.42
C VAL A 324 -10.23 2.24 -0.46
N GLY A 325 -11.24 1.36 -0.37
CA GLY A 325 -11.16 0.14 0.44
C GLY A 325 -9.99 -0.77 0.02
N ILE A 326 -9.79 -0.96 -1.28
CA ILE A 326 -8.67 -1.74 -1.83
C ILE A 326 -7.34 -1.06 -1.52
N ILE A 327 -7.22 0.24 -1.76
CA ILE A 327 -6.00 1.00 -1.45
C ILE A 327 -5.69 0.91 0.03
N ALA A 328 -6.68 1.05 0.91
CA ALA A 328 -6.54 0.91 2.35
C ALA A 328 -6.01 -0.48 2.74
N ALA A 329 -6.61 -1.54 2.21
CA ALA A 329 -6.20 -2.92 2.49
C ALA A 329 -4.74 -3.19 2.07
N PHE A 330 -4.38 -2.79 0.85
CA PHE A 330 -3.00 -2.95 0.35
C PHE A 330 -2.01 -2.05 1.08
N ALA A 331 -2.35 -0.82 1.37
CA ALA A 331 -1.48 0.09 2.12
C ALA A 331 -1.23 -0.42 3.55
N CYS A 332 -2.25 -0.91 4.24
CA CYS A 332 -2.11 -1.55 5.54
C CYS A 332 -1.20 -2.78 5.47
N LEU A 333 -1.40 -3.67 4.49
CA LEU A 333 -0.55 -4.84 4.29
C LEU A 333 0.91 -4.46 4.03
N MET A 334 1.15 -3.50 3.13
CA MET A 334 2.49 -3.00 2.84
C MET A 334 3.14 -2.33 4.04
N LEU A 335 2.37 -1.56 4.80
CA LEU A 335 2.82 -0.87 6.01
C LEU A 335 3.21 -1.87 7.09
N ILE A 336 2.34 -2.84 7.41
CA ILE A 336 2.59 -3.90 8.38
C ILE A 336 3.84 -4.69 8.00
N ASN A 337 3.96 -5.09 6.74
CA ASN A 337 5.10 -5.85 6.25
C ASN A 337 6.42 -5.05 6.34
N SER A 338 6.39 -3.78 5.94
CA SER A 338 7.56 -2.90 6.00
C SER A 338 8.01 -2.61 7.44
N LEU A 339 7.05 -2.39 8.35
CA LEU A 339 7.31 -2.16 9.77
C LEU A 339 7.81 -3.42 10.46
N TYR A 340 7.20 -4.57 10.18
CA TYR A 340 7.66 -5.87 10.69
C TYR A 340 9.11 -6.11 10.30
N ALA A 341 9.45 -5.90 9.01
CA ALA A 341 10.81 -6.00 8.54
C ALA A 341 11.76 -5.03 9.26
N ALA A 342 11.40 -3.75 9.30
CA ALA A 342 12.22 -2.71 9.92
C ALA A 342 12.49 -2.97 11.41
N THR A 343 11.57 -3.62 12.12
CA THR A 343 11.68 -3.91 13.56
C THR A 343 12.40 -5.24 13.81
N SER A 344 12.12 -6.28 13.02
CA SER A 344 12.70 -7.62 13.20
C SER A 344 14.23 -7.62 13.03
N TYR A 345 14.77 -6.78 12.16
CA TYR A 345 16.23 -6.63 11.99
C TYR A 345 16.93 -5.95 13.16
N ARG A 346 16.18 -5.33 14.06
CA ARG A 346 16.72 -4.59 15.20
C ARG A 346 16.87 -5.44 16.46
N THR A 347 16.61 -6.75 16.37
CA THR A 347 16.69 -7.67 17.52
C THR A 347 18.06 -7.57 18.21
N GLN A 348 19.15 -7.57 17.45
CA GLN A 348 20.51 -7.38 17.98
C GLN A 348 20.72 -6.01 18.60
N GLU A 349 20.23 -4.94 17.94
CA GLU A 349 20.33 -3.59 18.45
C GLU A 349 19.60 -3.47 19.79
N PHE A 350 18.39 -4.01 19.89
CA PHE A 350 17.62 -4.07 21.13
C PHE A 350 18.34 -4.92 22.21
N GLY A 351 18.97 -6.03 21.81
CA GLY A 351 19.82 -6.82 22.68
C GLY A 351 21.00 -6.00 23.25
N ARG A 352 21.74 -5.32 22.38
CA ARG A 352 22.88 -4.45 22.78
C ARG A 352 22.44 -3.29 23.67
N GLN A 353 21.33 -2.62 23.38
CA GLN A 353 20.77 -1.55 24.23
C GLN A 353 20.43 -2.08 25.64
N ARG A 354 19.85 -3.29 25.73
CA ARG A 354 19.52 -3.92 27.03
C ARG A 354 20.78 -4.34 27.79
N LEU A 355 21.80 -4.84 27.13
CA LEU A 355 23.09 -5.16 27.75
C LEU A 355 23.82 -3.89 28.23
N ALA A 356 23.61 -2.75 27.55
CA ALA A 356 24.10 -1.43 27.98
C ALA A 356 23.24 -0.78 29.08
N GLY A 357 22.26 -1.51 29.66
CA GLY A 357 21.44 -1.06 30.80
C GLY A 357 20.07 -0.48 30.44
N SER A 358 19.66 -0.47 29.16
CA SER A 358 18.32 0.02 28.81
C SER A 358 17.23 -0.97 29.25
N THR A 359 16.19 -0.45 29.88
CA THR A 359 15.02 -1.26 30.25
C THR A 359 14.14 -1.58 29.02
N PRO A 360 13.37 -2.69 29.02
CA PRO A 360 12.42 -2.99 27.95
C PRO A 360 11.40 -1.86 27.67
N ARG A 361 11.02 -1.11 28.72
CA ARG A 361 10.10 0.04 28.59
C ARG A 361 10.77 1.20 27.85
N GLN A 362 12.05 1.46 28.07
CA GLN A 362 12.80 2.48 27.34
C GLN A 362 12.96 2.13 25.85
N VAL A 363 13.23 0.86 25.52
CA VAL A 363 13.28 0.39 24.12
C VAL A 363 11.92 0.55 23.45
N LEU A 364 10.83 0.15 24.12
CA LEU A 364 9.47 0.33 23.63
C LEU A 364 9.12 1.82 23.42
N ALA A 365 9.53 2.70 24.34
CA ALA A 365 9.33 4.14 24.22
C ALA A 365 10.05 4.70 22.99
N THR A 366 11.32 4.30 22.76
CA THR A 366 12.10 4.72 21.60
C THR A 366 11.39 4.31 20.29
N VAL A 367 10.94 3.06 20.18
CA VAL A 367 10.24 2.59 18.98
C VAL A 367 8.85 3.24 18.86
N GLY A 368 8.17 3.51 19.98
CA GLY A 368 6.91 4.26 20.01
C GLY A 368 7.07 5.68 19.45
N PHE A 369 8.12 6.39 19.86
CA PHE A 369 8.44 7.73 19.30
C PHE A 369 8.81 7.66 17.82
N GLU A 370 9.57 6.63 17.38
CA GLU A 370 9.85 6.41 15.96
C GLU A 370 8.55 6.19 15.17
N GLY A 371 7.66 5.31 15.65
CA GLY A 371 6.36 5.03 15.04
C GLY A 371 5.46 6.27 14.98
N LEU A 372 5.38 7.02 16.08
CA LEU A 372 4.60 8.25 16.14
C LEU A 372 5.11 9.27 15.11
N PHE A 373 6.43 9.46 15.04
CA PHE A 373 7.02 10.42 14.11
C PHE A 373 6.86 9.99 12.63
N LEU A 374 6.94 8.70 12.35
CA LEU A 374 6.64 8.15 11.02
C LEU A 374 5.17 8.39 10.66
N THR A 375 4.24 8.14 11.59
CA THR A 375 2.82 8.43 11.40
C THR A 375 2.60 9.91 11.11
N LEU A 376 3.11 10.81 11.95
CA LEU A 376 2.97 12.26 11.75
C LEU A 376 3.56 12.71 10.41
N THR A 377 4.72 12.18 10.02
CA THR A 377 5.34 12.52 8.73
C THR A 377 4.50 12.02 7.55
N GLY A 378 4.08 10.76 7.59
CA GLY A 378 3.33 10.15 6.51
C GLY A 378 1.94 10.77 6.35
N THR A 379 1.24 10.98 7.46
CA THR A 379 -0.08 11.61 7.46
C THR A 379 0.00 13.09 7.06
N PHE A 380 1.01 13.83 7.49
CA PHE A 380 1.18 15.23 7.11
C PHE A 380 1.31 15.41 5.60
N PHE A 381 2.23 14.67 4.95
CA PHE A 381 2.40 14.79 3.50
C PHE A 381 1.27 14.14 2.70
N GLY A 382 0.67 13.07 3.22
CA GLY A 382 -0.53 12.48 2.62
C GLY A 382 -1.71 13.46 2.67
N THR A 383 -1.95 14.06 3.83
CA THR A 383 -2.96 15.10 4.02
C THR A 383 -2.74 16.30 3.09
N LEU A 384 -1.49 16.75 2.94
CA LEU A 384 -1.17 17.87 2.05
C LEU A 384 -1.52 17.54 0.58
N ALA A 385 -1.25 16.30 0.14
CA ALA A 385 -1.64 15.85 -1.19
C ALA A 385 -3.16 15.74 -1.35
N GLY A 386 -3.85 15.17 -0.35
CA GLY A 386 -5.30 15.04 -0.34
C GLY A 386 -6.01 16.38 -0.32
N LEU A 387 -5.55 17.30 0.53
CA LEU A 387 -6.08 18.67 0.62
C LEU A 387 -5.97 19.43 -0.70
N ALA A 388 -4.83 19.32 -1.39
CA ALA A 388 -4.65 20.02 -2.65
C ALA A 388 -5.73 19.63 -3.67
N GLY A 389 -6.06 18.33 -3.78
CA GLY A 389 -7.14 17.87 -4.64
C GLY A 389 -8.53 18.28 -4.13
N THR A 390 -8.79 18.07 -2.82
CA THR A 390 -10.10 18.41 -2.23
C THR A 390 -10.42 19.90 -2.36
N LEU A 391 -9.46 20.79 -2.03
CA LEU A 391 -9.65 22.23 -2.13
C LEU A 391 -9.92 22.68 -3.58
N ALA A 392 -9.22 22.13 -4.56
CA ALA A 392 -9.48 22.45 -5.96
C ALA A 392 -10.89 21.99 -6.40
N PHE A 393 -11.29 20.79 -5.99
CA PHE A 393 -12.63 20.28 -6.30
C PHE A 393 -13.74 21.14 -5.64
N THR A 394 -13.63 21.38 -4.32
CA THR A 394 -14.66 22.12 -3.56
C THR A 394 -14.80 23.56 -4.04
N SER A 395 -13.70 24.24 -4.37
CA SER A 395 -13.73 25.63 -4.84
C SER A 395 -14.45 25.81 -6.18
N VAL A 396 -14.46 24.77 -7.03
CA VAL A 396 -15.18 24.80 -8.32
C VAL A 396 -16.61 24.31 -8.16
N ARG A 397 -16.83 23.30 -7.30
CA ARG A 397 -18.15 22.65 -7.16
C ARG A 397 -19.12 23.38 -6.25
N THR A 398 -18.67 24.03 -5.17
CA THR A 398 -19.55 24.49 -4.08
C THR A 398 -19.31 25.92 -3.59
N ASP A 399 -18.43 26.72 -4.17
CA ASP A 399 -18.03 28.06 -3.69
C ASP A 399 -17.60 28.12 -2.20
N THR A 400 -17.50 26.98 -1.51
CA THR A 400 -17.08 26.86 -0.11
C THR A 400 -15.70 26.22 -0.02
N ALA A 401 -14.87 26.66 0.93
CA ALA A 401 -13.51 26.14 1.01
C ALA A 401 -13.47 24.69 1.50
N LEU A 402 -14.15 24.33 2.57
CA LEU A 402 -14.20 22.96 3.12
C LEU A 402 -15.48 22.76 3.96
N PRO A 403 -16.30 21.74 3.69
CA PRO A 403 -17.43 21.34 4.54
C PRO A 403 -16.96 20.72 5.87
N ASP A 404 -17.74 20.91 6.94
CA ASP A 404 -17.42 20.42 8.29
C ASP A 404 -17.27 18.89 8.37
N GLN A 405 -17.99 18.15 7.54
CA GLN A 405 -17.94 16.67 7.50
C GLN A 405 -16.59 16.11 7.04
N VAL A 406 -15.82 16.88 6.26
CA VAL A 406 -14.49 16.50 5.77
C VAL A 406 -13.49 16.29 6.92
N TYR A 407 -13.63 17.06 8.03
CA TYR A 407 -12.74 16.92 9.18
C TYR A 407 -12.89 15.57 9.89
N ALA A 408 -14.13 15.09 10.04
CA ALA A 408 -14.39 13.79 10.67
C ALA A 408 -13.83 12.62 9.86
N LEU A 409 -13.97 12.67 8.53
CA LEU A 409 -13.37 11.69 7.61
C LEU A 409 -11.86 11.69 7.70
N TRP A 410 -11.25 12.86 7.73
CA TRP A 410 -9.81 12.99 7.88
C TRP A 410 -9.30 12.39 9.16
N LEU A 411 -9.93 12.69 10.29
CA LEU A 411 -9.58 12.09 11.58
C LEU A 411 -9.70 10.57 11.53
N GLY A 412 -10.71 10.03 10.83
CA GLY A 412 -10.85 8.58 10.60
C GLY A 412 -9.67 7.98 9.82
N VAL A 413 -9.30 8.59 8.70
CA VAL A 413 -8.15 8.15 7.87
C VAL A 413 -6.84 8.23 8.67
N LEU A 414 -6.63 9.33 9.42
CA LEU A 414 -5.47 9.50 10.29
C LEU A 414 -5.43 8.44 11.39
N ALA A 415 -6.57 8.15 12.02
CA ALA A 415 -6.68 7.16 13.08
C ALA A 415 -6.34 5.75 12.58
N VAL A 416 -6.82 5.36 11.38
CA VAL A 416 -6.49 4.07 10.76
C VAL A 416 -4.99 3.97 10.47
N GLY A 417 -4.39 4.99 9.86
CA GLY A 417 -2.96 5.03 9.57
C GLY A 417 -2.10 4.98 10.85
N ALA A 418 -2.50 5.73 11.88
CA ALA A 418 -1.84 5.75 13.19
C ALA A 418 -1.95 4.38 13.89
N ALA A 419 -3.15 3.80 13.93
CA ALA A 419 -3.38 2.48 14.53
C ALA A 419 -2.55 1.40 13.83
N ALA A 420 -2.58 1.34 12.50
CA ALA A 420 -1.79 0.38 11.73
C ALA A 420 -0.29 0.51 12.01
N THR A 421 0.22 1.74 12.09
CA THR A 421 1.64 1.99 12.35
C THR A 421 2.04 1.65 13.77
N LEU A 422 1.34 2.19 14.76
CA LEU A 422 1.70 2.05 16.17
C LEU A 422 1.49 0.63 16.69
N LEU A 423 0.36 -0.01 16.34
CA LEU A 423 0.09 -1.40 16.74
C LEU A 423 1.13 -2.36 16.17
N THR A 424 1.54 -2.16 14.91
CA THR A 424 2.57 -3.00 14.28
C THR A 424 3.94 -2.76 14.90
N CYS A 425 4.38 -1.51 15.09
CA CYS A 425 5.65 -1.17 15.71
C CYS A 425 5.77 -1.71 17.13
N LEU A 426 4.77 -1.43 17.97
CA LEU A 426 4.79 -1.83 19.38
C LEU A 426 4.58 -3.34 19.55
N GLY A 427 3.71 -3.95 18.76
CA GLY A 427 3.45 -5.39 18.79
C GLY A 427 4.67 -6.20 18.40
N THR A 428 5.34 -5.84 17.29
CA THR A 428 6.58 -6.50 16.85
C THR A 428 7.72 -6.29 17.83
N THR A 429 7.89 -5.08 18.37
CA THR A 429 8.92 -4.80 19.38
C THR A 429 8.68 -5.58 20.66
N ARG A 430 7.45 -5.65 21.17
CA ARG A 430 7.11 -6.48 22.36
C ARG A 430 7.47 -7.93 22.12
N ARG A 431 7.21 -8.45 20.92
CA ARG A 431 7.56 -9.84 20.58
C ARG A 431 9.07 -10.06 20.54
N THR A 432 9.84 -9.15 19.97
CA THR A 432 11.31 -9.23 19.92
C THR A 432 11.94 -9.11 21.31
N LEU A 433 11.38 -8.29 22.20
CA LEU A 433 11.86 -8.10 23.58
C LEU A 433 11.64 -9.32 24.48
N ARG A 434 10.80 -10.29 24.09
CA ARG A 434 10.68 -11.58 24.82
C ARG A 434 11.93 -12.44 24.71
N THR A 435 12.76 -12.23 23.68
CA THR A 435 14.06 -12.91 23.56
C THR A 435 15.04 -12.34 24.59
N PRO A 436 15.76 -13.18 25.37
CA PRO A 436 16.80 -12.74 26.28
C PRO A 436 17.87 -11.91 25.56
N ALA A 437 18.38 -10.84 26.20
CA ALA A 437 19.31 -9.92 25.56
C ALA A 437 20.60 -10.63 25.07
N VAL A 438 21.11 -11.55 25.87
CA VAL A 438 22.29 -12.36 25.50
C VAL A 438 22.03 -13.21 24.24
N ALA A 439 20.89 -13.91 24.19
CA ALA A 439 20.51 -14.72 23.04
C ALA A 439 20.28 -13.87 21.78
N ALA A 440 19.72 -12.65 21.94
CA ALA A 440 19.51 -11.73 20.82
C ALA A 440 20.82 -11.24 20.16
N VAL A 441 21.92 -11.22 20.91
CA VAL A 441 23.24 -10.81 20.41
C VAL A 441 24.06 -12.01 19.94
N ALA A 442 23.88 -13.21 20.53
CA ALA A 442 24.63 -14.42 20.21
C ALA A 442 24.26 -15.07 18.85
N VAL A 443 23.10 -14.78 18.31
CA VAL A 443 22.62 -15.35 17.01
C VAL A 443 23.44 -14.88 15.80
N ALA A 444 24.45 -14.06 15.97
CA ALA A 444 25.28 -13.46 14.91
C ALA A 444 26.77 -13.81 14.99
N GLY A 445 27.16 -14.82 15.79
CA GLY A 445 28.51 -15.37 15.83
C GLY A 445 28.70 -16.58 14.95
#